data_fb570090c70dff495986986e5d02b099
#
_entry.id   fb570090c70dff495986986e5d02b099
#
_cell.length_a   1.000
_cell.length_b   1.000
_cell.length_c   1.000
_cell.angle_alpha   90.00
_cell.angle_beta   90.00
_cell.angle_gamma   90.00
#
_symmetry.space_group_name_H-M   'P 1'
#
loop_
_entity.id
_entity.type
_entity.pdbx_description
1 polymer ?
#
loop_
_entity_poly.entity_id
_entity_poly.type
_entity_poly.pdbx_seq_one_letter_code
_entity_poly.pdbx_strand_id
1 'polypeptide(L)'
;MKILALDTSAKTAAAAVVEEDKILCRASVTVNLTHSQTLLPLCDAMLKAAGMSLKEMDLFAVSAGPGSFTGLRIGIGAIKGMAQGLNKPSVGVSTLEALSCNYMGLEGLTCAVMDARCQQVYTATFQVDGGYPQRLTPDEAVTIDELAGKLASYDAPITFVGDGAVLCYNALKDRLPVTLAPPQLRLQDAASVGFAAQRFLQNGGQPLDASALMPQYLRLPQAERELLKKTQAAK
;
A
#
# COMPACT_ATOMS: atom_id res chain seq x y z
N MET A 1 -19.61 0.38 9.45
CA MET A 1 -18.35 0.54 10.21
C MET A 1 -17.49 1.55 9.47
N LYS A 2 -17.18 2.70 10.13
CA LYS A 2 -16.35 3.76 9.56
C LYS A 2 -14.87 3.47 9.82
N ILE A 3 -14.08 3.43 8.76
CA ILE A 3 -12.64 3.16 8.81
C ILE A 3 -11.88 4.39 8.34
N LEU A 4 -11.06 4.98 9.21
CA LEU A 4 -10.05 5.95 8.78
C LEU A 4 -8.80 5.19 8.33
N ALA A 5 -8.41 5.40 7.09
CA ALA A 5 -7.26 4.75 6.48
C ALA A 5 -6.18 5.77 6.08
N LEU A 6 -4.91 5.39 6.23
CA LEU A 6 -3.75 6.19 5.84
C LEU A 6 -2.79 5.37 4.96
N ASP A 7 -2.16 6.03 4.00
CA ASP A 7 -1.03 5.49 3.24
C ASP A 7 0.12 6.51 3.16
N THR A 8 1.31 6.06 3.48
CA THR A 8 2.58 6.79 3.36
C THR A 8 3.70 5.88 2.90
N SER A 9 3.34 4.75 2.29
CA SER A 9 4.26 3.68 1.91
C SER A 9 5.21 4.04 0.76
N ALA A 10 4.85 5.04 -0.06
CA ALA A 10 5.64 5.50 -1.20
C ALA A 10 5.73 7.05 -1.23
N LYS A 11 5.68 7.68 -2.42
CA LYS A 11 5.76 9.13 -2.57
C LYS A 11 4.45 9.86 -2.22
N THR A 12 3.32 9.16 -2.34
CA THR A 12 2.00 9.72 -2.05
C THR A 12 1.75 9.66 -0.54
N ALA A 13 1.28 10.75 0.04
CA ALA A 13 0.61 10.76 1.34
C ALA A 13 -0.89 10.79 1.10
N ALA A 14 -1.63 9.85 1.65
CA ALA A 14 -3.06 9.74 1.44
C ALA A 14 -3.80 9.46 2.75
N ALA A 15 -5.04 9.99 2.85
CA ALA A 15 -6.00 9.75 3.92
C ALA A 15 -7.39 9.52 3.32
N ALA A 16 -8.19 8.63 3.90
CA ALA A 16 -9.57 8.40 3.48
C ALA A 16 -10.42 7.91 4.65
N VAL A 17 -11.72 8.16 4.58
CA VAL A 17 -12.72 7.48 5.40
C VAL A 17 -13.60 6.65 4.48
N VAL A 18 -13.69 5.36 4.77
CA VAL A 18 -14.57 4.43 4.05
C VAL A 18 -15.61 3.85 5.00
N GLU A 19 -16.78 3.54 4.47
CA GLU A 19 -17.86 2.86 5.18
C GLU A 19 -18.58 1.91 4.22
N GLU A 20 -18.54 0.62 4.51
CA GLU A 20 -19.07 -0.43 3.61
C GLU A 20 -18.45 -0.34 2.21
N ASP A 21 -19.23 -0.09 1.17
CA ASP A 21 -18.82 0.10 -0.22
C ASP A 21 -18.58 1.56 -0.62
N LYS A 22 -18.61 2.49 0.36
CA LYS A 22 -18.57 3.93 0.11
C LYS A 22 -17.25 4.55 0.57
N ILE A 23 -16.73 5.44 -0.26
CA ILE A 23 -15.70 6.40 0.12
C ILE A 23 -16.41 7.67 0.60
N LEU A 24 -16.42 7.92 1.92
CA LEU A 24 -17.09 9.11 2.48
C LEU A 24 -16.29 10.39 2.21
N CYS A 25 -14.98 10.31 2.34
CA CYS A 25 -14.04 11.36 1.93
C CYS A 25 -12.65 10.77 1.68
N ARG A 26 -11.88 11.41 0.81
CA ARG A 26 -10.47 11.07 0.58
C ARG A 26 -9.67 12.28 0.15
N ALA A 27 -8.38 12.28 0.49
CA ALA A 27 -7.43 13.29 0.06
C ALA A 27 -6.05 12.66 -0.14
N SER A 28 -5.31 13.13 -1.13
CA SER A 28 -3.94 12.67 -1.38
C SER A 28 -3.08 13.79 -1.92
N VAL A 29 -1.78 13.74 -1.62
CA VAL A 29 -0.77 14.64 -2.19
C VAL A 29 0.45 13.83 -2.61
N THR A 30 0.97 14.15 -3.80
CA THR A 30 2.20 13.55 -4.34
C THR A 30 3.17 14.69 -4.64
N VAL A 31 3.88 15.14 -3.62
CA VAL A 31 4.78 16.32 -3.67
C VAL A 31 6.11 15.99 -2.99
N ASN A 32 7.14 16.81 -3.24
CA ASN A 32 8.46 16.66 -2.64
C ASN A 32 8.54 17.25 -1.21
N LEU A 33 7.55 16.93 -0.37
CA LEU A 33 7.54 17.23 1.06
C LEU A 33 7.58 15.93 1.85
N THR A 34 8.05 15.99 3.10
CA THR A 34 8.08 14.81 3.95
C THR A 34 6.67 14.45 4.44
N HIS A 35 6.38 13.16 4.55
CA HIS A 35 5.08 12.70 5.05
C HIS A 35 4.76 13.21 6.47
N SER A 36 5.79 13.47 7.29
CA SER A 36 5.62 14.07 8.62
C SER A 36 5.07 15.49 8.58
N GLN A 37 5.30 16.22 7.48
CA GLN A 37 4.76 17.57 7.28
C GLN A 37 3.37 17.57 6.66
N THR A 38 3.04 16.55 5.85
CA THR A 38 1.85 16.57 4.99
C THR A 38 0.71 15.72 5.52
N LEU A 39 0.97 14.56 6.14
CA LEU A 39 -0.04 13.55 6.44
C LEU A 39 -1.14 14.05 7.41
N LEU A 40 -0.73 14.52 8.59
CA LEU A 40 -1.71 14.95 9.61
C LEU A 40 -2.48 16.20 9.20
N PRO A 41 -1.87 17.25 8.63
CA PRO A 41 -2.61 18.39 8.08
C PRO A 41 -3.60 17.99 6.98
N LEU A 42 -3.21 17.05 6.08
CA LEU A 42 -4.08 16.52 5.03
C LEU A 42 -5.29 15.80 5.62
N CYS A 43 -5.07 14.92 6.60
CA CYS A 43 -6.11 14.16 7.28
C CYS A 43 -7.08 15.11 8.03
N ASP A 44 -6.57 16.09 8.77
CA ASP A 44 -7.38 17.07 9.49
C ASP A 44 -8.23 17.92 8.54
N ALA A 45 -7.64 18.42 7.45
CA ALA A 45 -8.37 19.20 6.44
C ALA A 45 -9.47 18.38 5.77
N MET A 46 -9.18 17.10 5.42
CA MET A 46 -10.16 16.18 4.85
C MET A 46 -11.34 15.94 5.79
N LEU A 47 -11.08 15.62 7.05
CA LEU A 47 -12.13 15.38 8.04
C LEU A 47 -12.98 16.63 8.30
N LYS A 48 -12.36 17.80 8.43
CA LYS A 48 -13.08 19.09 8.59
C LYS A 48 -13.98 19.38 7.40
N ALA A 49 -13.49 19.19 6.18
CA ALA A 49 -14.28 19.39 4.96
C ALA A 49 -15.49 18.42 4.88
N ALA A 50 -15.35 17.22 5.42
CA ALA A 50 -16.42 16.22 5.49
C ALA A 50 -17.36 16.42 6.71
N GLY A 51 -17.08 17.35 7.61
CA GLY A 51 -17.86 17.54 8.86
C GLY A 51 -17.72 16.36 9.83
N MET A 52 -16.61 15.61 9.75
CA MET A 52 -16.36 14.41 10.55
C MET A 52 -15.31 14.63 11.61
N SER A 53 -15.37 13.85 12.68
CA SER A 53 -14.37 13.81 13.74
C SER A 53 -13.74 12.42 13.88
N LEU A 54 -12.52 12.36 14.42
CA LEU A 54 -11.84 11.09 14.71
C LEU A 54 -12.62 10.18 15.67
N LYS A 55 -13.47 10.76 16.53
CA LYS A 55 -14.27 10.00 17.51
C LYS A 55 -15.32 9.10 16.85
N GLU A 56 -15.75 9.46 15.64
CA GLU A 56 -16.75 8.70 14.87
C GLU A 56 -16.16 7.47 14.17
N MET A 57 -14.84 7.34 14.15
CA MET A 57 -14.17 6.19 13.51
C MET A 57 -14.27 4.96 14.41
N ASP A 58 -14.62 3.84 13.80
CA ASP A 58 -14.70 2.54 14.48
C ASP A 58 -13.37 1.79 14.42
N LEU A 59 -12.61 2.01 13.36
CA LEU A 59 -11.35 1.34 13.06
C LEU A 59 -10.36 2.30 12.40
N PHE A 60 -9.07 2.07 12.66
CA PHE A 60 -7.96 2.78 12.02
C PHE A 60 -7.13 1.81 11.19
N ALA A 61 -6.90 2.10 9.91
CA ALA A 61 -6.16 1.26 8.99
C ALA A 61 -4.93 1.96 8.41
N VAL A 62 -3.89 1.20 8.09
CA VAL A 62 -2.68 1.75 7.48
C VAL A 62 -1.99 0.71 6.60
N SER A 63 -1.36 1.14 5.51
CA SER A 63 -0.38 0.33 4.80
C SER A 63 0.80 0.02 5.73
N ALA A 64 0.93 -1.25 6.12
CA ALA A 64 1.98 -1.70 7.03
C ALA A 64 3.27 -2.13 6.30
N GLY A 65 3.24 -2.23 4.99
CA GLY A 65 4.36 -2.62 4.13
C GLY A 65 3.96 -3.65 3.06
N PRO A 66 4.87 -3.88 2.11
CA PRO A 66 6.20 -3.28 1.94
C PRO A 66 6.14 -1.81 1.52
N GLY A 67 7.30 -1.09 1.61
CA GLY A 67 7.38 0.29 1.18
C GLY A 67 8.56 1.06 1.75
N SER A 68 8.48 2.38 1.68
CA SER A 68 9.45 3.31 2.26
C SER A 68 9.57 3.12 3.77
N PHE A 69 10.77 2.81 4.25
CA PHE A 69 11.03 2.57 5.68
C PHE A 69 10.60 3.74 6.58
N THR A 70 10.93 4.96 6.18
CA THR A 70 10.52 6.19 6.89
C THR A 70 9.03 6.44 6.75
N GLY A 71 8.51 6.29 5.54
CA GLY A 71 7.08 6.51 5.26
C GLY A 71 6.19 5.60 6.10
N LEU A 72 6.43 4.29 6.08
CA LEU A 72 5.65 3.31 6.86
C LEU A 72 5.64 3.66 8.37
N ARG A 73 6.78 4.07 8.92
CA ARG A 73 6.85 4.46 10.34
C ARG A 73 6.03 5.71 10.66
N ILE A 74 5.98 6.67 9.74
CA ILE A 74 5.18 7.89 9.91
C ILE A 74 3.68 7.54 9.91
N GLY A 75 3.21 6.77 8.93
CA GLY A 75 1.80 6.36 8.86
C GLY A 75 1.38 5.51 10.05
N ILE A 76 2.16 4.49 10.40
CA ILE A 76 1.91 3.64 11.56
C ILE A 76 1.94 4.45 12.86
N GLY A 77 2.90 5.36 13.02
CA GLY A 77 2.97 6.24 14.19
C GLY A 77 1.74 7.14 14.32
N ALA A 78 1.26 7.69 13.20
CA ALA A 78 0.05 8.50 13.18
C ALA A 78 -1.20 7.68 13.57
N ILE A 79 -1.37 6.48 12.99
CA ILE A 79 -2.48 5.58 13.37
C ILE A 79 -2.39 5.17 14.84
N LYS A 80 -1.22 4.79 15.34
CA LYS A 80 -1.03 4.48 16.77
C LYS A 80 -1.47 5.63 17.66
N GLY A 81 -1.02 6.84 17.38
CA GLY A 81 -1.37 8.01 18.19
C GLY A 81 -2.87 8.30 18.21
N MET A 82 -3.55 8.23 17.06
CA MET A 82 -4.98 8.47 16.96
C MET A 82 -5.79 7.34 17.60
N ALA A 83 -5.49 6.10 17.28
CA ALA A 83 -6.24 4.93 17.76
C ALA A 83 -6.08 4.72 19.27
N GLN A 84 -4.86 4.84 19.82
CA GLN A 84 -4.64 4.77 21.27
C GLN A 84 -5.33 5.89 22.03
N GLY A 85 -5.26 7.13 21.52
CA GLY A 85 -5.93 8.29 22.16
C GLY A 85 -7.45 8.16 22.23
N LEU A 86 -8.04 7.32 21.37
CA LEU A 86 -9.49 7.07 21.31
C LEU A 86 -9.89 5.67 21.79
N ASN A 87 -8.95 4.86 22.22
CA ASN A 87 -9.16 3.46 22.59
C ASN A 87 -9.87 2.65 21.49
N LYS A 88 -9.41 2.81 20.24
CA LYS A 88 -9.98 2.15 19.05
C LYS A 88 -9.01 1.14 18.47
N PRO A 89 -9.53 0.07 17.85
CA PRO A 89 -8.70 -0.95 17.20
C PRO A 89 -8.03 -0.44 15.93
N SER A 90 -6.98 -1.15 15.50
CA SER A 90 -6.24 -0.85 14.27
C SER A 90 -5.96 -2.09 13.42
N VAL A 91 -5.77 -1.88 12.11
CA VAL A 91 -5.37 -2.91 11.15
C VAL A 91 -4.24 -2.39 10.28
N GLY A 92 -3.17 -3.18 10.17
CA GLY A 92 -2.13 -3.01 9.17
C GLY A 92 -2.38 -3.95 7.98
N VAL A 93 -2.40 -3.41 6.77
CA VAL A 93 -2.61 -4.19 5.55
C VAL A 93 -1.35 -4.21 4.68
N SER A 94 -1.24 -5.22 3.81
CA SER A 94 -0.21 -5.22 2.77
C SER A 94 -0.42 -4.02 1.84
N THR A 95 0.66 -3.26 1.59
CA THR A 95 0.63 -2.16 0.62
C THR A 95 0.31 -2.65 -0.79
N LEU A 96 0.80 -3.83 -1.16
CA LEU A 96 0.56 -4.41 -2.49
C LEU A 96 -0.89 -4.87 -2.64
N GLU A 97 -1.50 -5.38 -1.55
CA GLU A 97 -2.93 -5.69 -1.54
C GLU A 97 -3.79 -4.42 -1.63
N ALA A 98 -3.45 -3.38 -0.88
CA ALA A 98 -4.12 -2.08 -1.00
C ALA A 98 -4.01 -1.51 -2.42
N LEU A 99 -2.83 -1.57 -3.06
CA LEU A 99 -2.65 -1.15 -4.45
C LEU A 99 -3.54 -1.95 -5.43
N SER A 100 -3.69 -3.25 -5.23
CA SER A 100 -4.57 -4.05 -6.08
C SER A 100 -6.04 -3.68 -5.91
N CYS A 101 -6.45 -3.21 -4.74
CA CYS A 101 -7.81 -2.71 -4.48
C CYS A 101 -8.17 -1.46 -5.29
N ASN A 102 -7.19 -0.75 -5.89
CA ASN A 102 -7.49 0.31 -6.89
C ASN A 102 -8.25 -0.25 -8.11
N TYR A 103 -8.16 -1.57 -8.35
CA TYR A 103 -8.83 -2.30 -9.43
C TYR A 103 -10.10 -3.03 -8.97
N MET A 104 -10.52 -2.89 -7.73
CA MET A 104 -11.77 -3.45 -7.25
C MET A 104 -12.95 -3.03 -8.13
N GLY A 105 -13.78 -3.99 -8.54
CA GLY A 105 -14.90 -3.77 -9.47
C GLY A 105 -14.53 -3.83 -10.95
N LEU A 106 -13.25 -4.01 -11.30
CA LEU A 106 -12.78 -4.26 -12.66
C LEU A 106 -12.50 -5.76 -12.87
N GLU A 107 -11.97 -6.12 -14.04
CA GLU A 107 -11.61 -7.50 -14.37
C GLU A 107 -10.16 -7.56 -14.87
N GLY A 108 -9.49 -8.69 -14.63
CA GLY A 108 -8.18 -9.02 -15.17
C GLY A 108 -7.10 -9.27 -14.14
N LEU A 109 -5.90 -9.56 -14.63
CA LEU A 109 -4.71 -9.73 -13.80
C LEU A 109 -4.07 -8.38 -13.48
N THR A 110 -3.82 -8.12 -12.22
CA THR A 110 -3.05 -6.96 -11.75
C THR A 110 -1.77 -7.43 -11.07
N CYS A 111 -0.68 -6.77 -11.38
CA CYS A 111 0.58 -6.92 -10.68
C CYS A 111 0.88 -5.60 -9.95
N ALA A 112 0.74 -5.63 -8.63
CA ALA A 112 1.12 -4.52 -7.78
C ALA A 112 2.64 -4.47 -7.68
N VAL A 113 3.25 -3.33 -8.00
CA VAL A 113 4.70 -3.15 -8.00
C VAL A 113 5.10 -1.83 -7.36
N MET A 114 6.06 -1.88 -6.45
CA MET A 114 6.66 -0.70 -5.82
C MET A 114 8.16 -0.69 -6.06
N ASP A 115 8.73 0.49 -6.33
CA ASP A 115 10.17 0.65 -6.52
C ASP A 115 10.94 0.38 -5.21
N ALA A 116 11.63 -0.78 -5.17
CA ALA A 116 12.51 -1.16 -4.05
C ALA A 116 13.95 -0.67 -4.25
N ARG A 117 14.21 0.15 -5.28
CA ARG A 117 15.51 0.66 -5.73
C ARG A 117 16.47 -0.45 -6.22
N CYS A 118 17.56 -0.04 -6.88
CA CYS A 118 18.60 -0.94 -7.38
C CYS A 118 18.05 -2.05 -8.30
N GLN A 119 17.19 -1.70 -9.25
CA GLN A 119 16.58 -2.63 -10.22
C GLN A 119 15.75 -3.74 -9.54
N GLN A 120 15.28 -3.51 -8.34
CA GLN A 120 14.37 -4.40 -7.61
C GLN A 120 13.04 -3.74 -7.36
N VAL A 121 12.00 -4.58 -7.24
CA VAL A 121 10.66 -4.16 -6.91
C VAL A 121 10.09 -5.02 -5.79
N TYR A 122 9.21 -4.44 -4.98
CA TYR A 122 8.26 -5.21 -4.20
C TYR A 122 7.08 -5.53 -5.09
N THR A 123 6.60 -6.76 -5.07
CA THR A 123 5.56 -7.21 -5.98
C THR A 123 4.66 -8.27 -5.38
N ALA A 124 3.41 -8.27 -5.83
CA ALA A 124 2.45 -9.36 -5.70
C ALA A 124 1.46 -9.30 -6.86
N THR A 125 0.97 -10.46 -7.30
CA THR A 125 0.02 -10.60 -8.41
C THR A 125 -1.36 -10.97 -7.86
N PHE A 126 -2.39 -10.42 -8.47
CA PHE A 126 -3.78 -10.61 -8.07
C PHE A 126 -4.67 -10.85 -9.29
N GLN A 127 -5.70 -11.67 -9.12
CA GLN A 127 -6.83 -11.78 -10.03
C GLN A 127 -7.96 -10.89 -9.50
N VAL A 128 -8.57 -10.10 -10.39
CA VAL A 128 -9.75 -9.28 -10.09
C VAL A 128 -10.89 -9.72 -11.01
N ASP A 129 -12.00 -10.12 -10.42
CA ASP A 129 -13.20 -10.63 -11.11
C ASP A 129 -14.43 -9.84 -10.61
N GLY A 130 -14.47 -8.54 -10.87
CA GLY A 130 -15.57 -7.64 -10.50
C GLY A 130 -15.72 -7.34 -9.00
N GLY A 131 -14.95 -7.99 -8.13
CA GLY A 131 -15.00 -7.84 -6.69
C GLY A 131 -13.65 -7.41 -6.07
N TYR A 132 -13.41 -7.87 -4.85
CA TYR A 132 -12.11 -7.71 -4.20
C TYR A 132 -11.04 -8.54 -4.93
N PRO A 133 -9.81 -8.00 -5.06
CA PRO A 133 -8.70 -8.74 -5.64
C PRO A 133 -8.42 -10.04 -4.88
N GLN A 134 -8.23 -11.12 -5.62
CA GLN A 134 -7.79 -12.41 -5.08
C GLN A 134 -6.29 -12.53 -5.25
N ARG A 135 -5.57 -12.68 -4.14
CA ARG A 135 -4.12 -12.80 -4.14
C ARG A 135 -3.67 -14.11 -4.77
N LEU A 136 -2.77 -14.04 -5.76
CA LEU A 136 -2.16 -15.20 -6.42
C LEU A 136 -0.74 -15.48 -5.92
N THR A 137 0.02 -14.44 -5.54
CA THR A 137 1.40 -14.59 -5.05
C THR A 137 1.58 -13.85 -3.72
N PRO A 138 2.53 -14.30 -2.85
CA PRO A 138 2.89 -13.55 -1.65
C PRO A 138 3.56 -12.21 -1.99
N ASP A 139 3.64 -11.33 -1.01
CA ASP A 139 4.47 -10.13 -1.10
C ASP A 139 5.95 -10.53 -1.13
N GLU A 140 6.69 -10.11 -2.16
CA GLU A 140 8.09 -10.45 -2.33
C GLU A 140 8.92 -9.28 -2.88
N ALA A 141 10.24 -9.37 -2.71
CA ALA A 141 11.20 -8.43 -3.29
C ALA A 141 12.03 -9.16 -4.33
N VAL A 142 11.91 -8.77 -5.59
CA VAL A 142 12.57 -9.45 -6.73
C VAL A 142 13.22 -8.43 -7.66
N THR A 143 14.14 -8.90 -8.51
CA THR A 143 14.62 -8.11 -9.65
C THR A 143 13.54 -8.05 -10.74
N ILE A 144 13.65 -7.07 -11.64
CA ILE A 144 12.71 -6.94 -12.76
C ILE A 144 12.78 -8.16 -13.70
N ASP A 145 13.96 -8.78 -13.85
CA ASP A 145 14.11 -9.99 -14.67
C ASP A 145 13.50 -11.23 -14.02
N GLU A 146 13.64 -11.39 -12.71
CA GLU A 146 12.93 -12.44 -11.97
C GLU A 146 11.41 -12.25 -12.06
N LEU A 147 10.93 -11.00 -11.95
CA LEU A 147 9.52 -10.67 -12.15
C LEU A 147 9.05 -11.07 -13.55
N ALA A 148 9.84 -10.77 -14.60
CA ALA A 148 9.52 -11.17 -15.98
C ALA A 148 9.32 -12.68 -16.11
N GLY A 149 10.22 -13.48 -15.52
CA GLY A 149 10.11 -14.95 -15.53
C GLY A 149 8.81 -15.45 -14.84
N LYS A 150 8.44 -14.83 -13.72
CA LYS A 150 7.21 -15.17 -13.00
C LYS A 150 5.96 -14.81 -13.80
N LEU A 151 5.94 -13.61 -14.39
CA LEU A 151 4.79 -13.12 -15.14
C LEU A 151 4.58 -13.86 -16.48
N ALA A 152 5.64 -14.43 -17.07
CA ALA A 152 5.54 -15.22 -18.29
C ALA A 152 4.71 -16.51 -18.15
N SER A 153 4.39 -16.94 -16.93
CA SER A 153 3.52 -18.10 -16.69
C SER A 153 2.01 -17.80 -16.83
N TYR A 154 1.64 -16.53 -16.96
CA TYR A 154 0.22 -16.15 -17.11
C TYR A 154 -0.12 -15.96 -18.59
N ASP A 155 -1.20 -16.60 -19.06
CA ASP A 155 -1.70 -16.52 -20.44
C ASP A 155 -2.62 -15.32 -20.70
N ALA A 156 -2.61 -14.29 -19.84
CA ALA A 156 -3.48 -13.13 -19.93
C ALA A 156 -2.68 -11.83 -19.80
N PRO A 157 -3.16 -10.71 -20.37
CA PRO A 157 -2.57 -9.41 -20.16
C PRO A 157 -2.55 -9.02 -18.68
N ILE A 158 -1.43 -8.45 -18.24
CA ILE A 158 -1.22 -8.07 -16.84
C ILE A 158 -1.13 -6.55 -16.74
N THR A 159 -1.89 -5.95 -15.84
CA THR A 159 -1.83 -4.51 -15.59
C THR A 159 -0.94 -4.20 -14.40
N PHE A 160 0.11 -3.40 -14.62
CA PHE A 160 0.97 -2.90 -13.55
C PHE A 160 0.31 -1.73 -12.81
N VAL A 161 0.27 -1.81 -11.47
CA VAL A 161 -0.21 -0.79 -10.54
C VAL A 161 0.85 -0.53 -9.46
N GLY A 162 0.96 0.70 -8.98
CA GLY A 162 1.96 1.13 -7.99
C GLY A 162 2.99 2.11 -8.54
N ASP A 163 3.82 2.64 -7.67
CA ASP A 163 4.87 3.62 -8.03
C ASP A 163 6.03 3.00 -8.81
N GLY A 164 6.20 1.67 -8.77
CA GLY A 164 7.11 0.90 -9.64
C GLY A 164 6.52 0.55 -11.01
N ALA A 165 5.23 0.81 -11.27
CA ALA A 165 4.52 0.36 -12.48
C ALA A 165 5.16 0.88 -13.78
N VAL A 166 5.52 2.15 -13.84
CA VAL A 166 6.15 2.75 -15.04
C VAL A 166 7.52 2.13 -15.30
N LEU A 167 8.30 1.87 -14.24
CA LEU A 167 9.61 1.23 -14.33
C LEU A 167 9.49 -0.18 -14.93
N CYS A 168 8.59 -1.00 -14.38
CA CYS A 168 8.35 -2.37 -14.87
C CYS A 168 7.77 -2.39 -16.28
N TYR A 169 6.79 -1.53 -16.57
CA TYR A 169 6.19 -1.43 -17.90
C TYR A 169 7.24 -1.12 -18.97
N ASN A 170 8.08 -0.12 -18.76
CA ASN A 170 9.12 0.24 -19.73
C ASN A 170 10.15 -0.87 -19.96
N ALA A 171 10.44 -1.66 -18.94
CA ALA A 171 11.38 -2.78 -19.05
C ALA A 171 10.78 -4.04 -19.70
N LEU A 172 9.44 -4.22 -19.63
CA LEU A 172 8.81 -5.50 -19.97
C LEU A 172 7.80 -5.43 -21.13
N LYS A 173 7.37 -4.25 -21.57
CA LYS A 173 6.34 -4.08 -22.62
C LYS A 173 6.68 -4.74 -23.96
N ASP A 174 7.95 -4.88 -24.28
CA ASP A 174 8.43 -5.52 -25.53
C ASP A 174 8.65 -7.03 -25.35
N ARG A 175 8.49 -7.56 -24.13
CA ARG A 175 8.74 -8.96 -23.75
C ARG A 175 7.48 -9.71 -23.31
N LEU A 176 6.51 -9.02 -22.76
CA LEU A 176 5.30 -9.60 -22.17
C LEU A 176 4.05 -8.77 -22.50
N PRO A 177 2.86 -9.38 -22.53
CA PRO A 177 1.59 -8.69 -22.72
C PRO A 177 1.20 -7.89 -21.46
N VAL A 178 1.93 -6.82 -21.20
CA VAL A 178 1.71 -5.97 -20.02
C VAL A 178 1.10 -4.62 -20.39
N THR A 179 0.29 -4.08 -19.51
CA THR A 179 -0.33 -2.76 -19.64
C THR A 179 -0.02 -1.93 -18.39
N LEU A 180 -0.18 -0.61 -18.52
CA LEU A 180 0.03 0.32 -17.43
C LEU A 180 -1.31 0.80 -16.91
N ALA A 181 -1.53 0.75 -15.61
CA ALA A 181 -2.71 1.32 -14.98
C ALA A 181 -2.89 2.80 -15.35
N PRO A 182 -4.11 3.28 -15.60
CA PRO A 182 -4.36 4.69 -15.82
C PRO A 182 -3.94 5.50 -14.58
N PRO A 183 -3.54 6.78 -14.74
CA PRO A 183 -2.98 7.59 -13.64
C PRO A 183 -3.83 7.62 -12.38
N GLN A 184 -5.16 7.59 -12.52
CA GLN A 184 -6.13 7.64 -11.42
C GLN A 184 -6.11 6.40 -10.53
N LEU A 185 -5.71 5.24 -11.08
CA LEU A 185 -5.70 3.93 -10.40
C LEU A 185 -4.28 3.43 -10.09
N ARG A 186 -3.26 4.22 -10.44
CA ARG A 186 -1.87 3.73 -10.43
C ARG A 186 -1.18 3.84 -9.10
N LEU A 187 -1.40 4.94 -8.38
CA LEU A 187 -0.64 5.23 -7.15
C LEU A 187 -1.44 4.82 -5.89
N GLN A 188 -0.76 4.89 -4.76
CA GLN A 188 -1.32 4.62 -3.44
C GLN A 188 -2.55 5.48 -3.17
N ASP A 189 -3.62 4.84 -2.74
CA ASP A 189 -4.89 5.47 -2.33
C ASP A 189 -5.29 4.93 -0.95
N ALA A 190 -5.54 5.81 -0.01
CA ALA A 190 -5.94 5.40 1.34
C ALA A 190 -7.35 4.77 1.39
N ALA A 191 -8.24 5.06 0.43
CA ALA A 191 -9.52 4.36 0.35
C ALA A 191 -9.31 2.86 0.08
N SER A 192 -8.36 2.52 -0.78
CA SER A 192 -7.98 1.13 -1.06
C SER A 192 -7.37 0.43 0.15
N VAL A 193 -6.63 1.17 1.01
CA VAL A 193 -6.20 0.66 2.33
C VAL A 193 -7.40 0.33 3.22
N GLY A 194 -8.40 1.21 3.24
CA GLY A 194 -9.64 0.99 3.99
C GLY A 194 -10.40 -0.25 3.51
N PHE A 195 -10.55 -0.43 2.20
CA PHE A 195 -11.18 -1.61 1.62
C PHE A 195 -10.38 -2.89 1.87
N ALA A 196 -9.06 -2.86 1.76
CA ALA A 196 -8.21 -4.01 2.12
C ALA A 196 -8.36 -4.39 3.60
N ALA A 197 -8.42 -3.40 4.51
CA ALA A 197 -8.67 -3.64 5.94
C ALA A 197 -10.06 -4.25 6.18
N GLN A 198 -11.08 -3.77 5.50
CA GLN A 198 -12.44 -4.34 5.56
C GLN A 198 -12.45 -5.79 5.07
N ARG A 199 -11.79 -6.08 3.95
CA ARG A 199 -11.66 -7.45 3.42
C ARG A 199 -10.92 -8.37 4.39
N PHE A 200 -9.84 -7.89 5.00
CA PHE A 200 -9.11 -8.62 6.04
C PHE A 200 -10.04 -9.05 7.19
N LEU A 201 -10.89 -8.15 7.70
CA LEU A 201 -11.84 -8.47 8.77
C LEU A 201 -12.94 -9.44 8.31
N GLN A 202 -13.48 -9.26 7.09
CA GLN A 202 -14.48 -10.18 6.51
C GLN A 202 -13.95 -11.61 6.35
N ASN A 203 -12.65 -11.76 6.12
CA ASN A 203 -11.98 -13.06 6.05
C ASN A 203 -11.58 -13.64 7.43
N GLY A 204 -12.09 -13.06 8.53
CA GLY A 204 -11.82 -13.53 9.89
C GLY A 204 -10.55 -12.99 10.52
N GLY A 205 -9.88 -12.04 9.86
CA GLY A 205 -8.74 -11.32 10.43
C GLY A 205 -9.16 -10.56 11.70
N GLN A 206 -8.25 -10.48 12.68
CA GLN A 206 -8.51 -9.81 13.93
C GLN A 206 -7.83 -8.45 13.98
N PRO A 207 -8.54 -7.38 14.34
CA PRO A 207 -7.92 -6.08 14.54
C PRO A 207 -6.99 -6.14 15.75
N LEU A 208 -5.97 -5.30 15.75
CA LEU A 208 -4.97 -5.23 16.80
C LEU A 208 -5.25 -4.03 17.73
N ASP A 209 -4.80 -4.16 18.99
CA ASP A 209 -4.50 -2.96 19.78
C ASP A 209 -3.46 -2.13 19.02
N ALA A 210 -3.65 -0.81 18.98
CA ALA A 210 -2.78 0.05 18.20
C ALA A 210 -1.30 -0.01 18.62
N SER A 211 -1.00 -0.34 19.87
CA SER A 211 0.37 -0.53 20.37
C SER A 211 1.09 -1.70 19.68
N ALA A 212 0.34 -2.74 19.29
CA ALA A 212 0.86 -3.94 18.62
C ALA A 212 1.07 -3.77 17.10
N LEU A 213 0.59 -2.70 16.50
CA LEU A 213 0.75 -2.45 15.08
C LEU A 213 2.23 -2.24 14.72
N MET A 214 2.78 -3.02 13.80
CA MET A 214 4.19 -2.98 13.41
C MET A 214 4.35 -2.94 11.89
N PRO A 215 5.41 -2.29 11.37
CA PRO A 215 5.70 -2.33 9.94
C PRO A 215 6.20 -3.72 9.52
N GLN A 216 5.82 -4.12 8.31
CA GLN A 216 6.28 -5.36 7.67
C GLN A 216 7.37 -5.03 6.64
N TYR A 217 8.61 -5.39 6.97
CA TYR A 217 9.75 -5.13 6.11
C TYR A 217 10.15 -6.40 5.36
N LEU A 218 10.04 -6.38 4.03
CA LEU A 218 10.56 -7.47 3.17
C LEU A 218 12.07 -7.37 2.92
N ARG A 219 12.66 -6.22 3.23
CA ARG A 219 14.12 -5.99 3.10
C ARG A 219 14.63 -5.26 4.33
N LEU A 220 15.87 -5.56 4.69
CA LEU A 220 16.57 -4.81 5.73
C LEU A 220 16.77 -3.34 5.31
N PRO A 221 16.77 -2.40 6.27
CA PRO A 221 17.09 -1.00 6.01
C PRO A 221 18.39 -0.83 5.22
N GLN A 222 18.48 0.22 4.40
CA GLN A 222 19.68 0.44 3.56
C GLN A 222 20.96 0.53 4.40
N ALA A 223 20.92 1.23 5.53
CA ALA A 223 22.06 1.37 6.44
C ALA A 223 22.56 0.01 6.96
N GLU A 224 21.64 -0.89 7.30
CA GLU A 224 21.98 -2.22 7.81
C GLU A 224 22.55 -3.12 6.70
N ARG A 225 22.00 -3.02 5.47
CA ARG A 225 22.57 -3.73 4.29
C ARG A 225 23.97 -3.23 3.94
N GLU A 226 24.23 -1.93 4.03
CA GLU A 226 25.55 -1.35 3.79
C GLU A 226 26.54 -1.78 4.87
N LEU A 227 26.11 -1.84 6.13
CA LEU A 227 26.92 -2.32 7.23
C LEU A 227 27.32 -3.80 7.03
N LEU A 228 26.35 -4.64 6.68
CA LEU A 228 26.60 -6.07 6.39
C LEU A 228 27.59 -6.26 5.23
N LYS A 229 27.45 -5.48 4.14
CA LYS A 229 28.41 -5.52 3.02
C LYS A 229 29.81 -5.12 3.45
N LYS A 230 29.95 -4.06 4.24
CA LYS A 230 31.27 -3.63 4.76
C LYS A 230 31.91 -4.68 5.68
N THR A 231 31.10 -5.33 6.50
CA THR A 231 31.59 -6.40 7.42
C THR A 231 31.98 -7.67 6.65
N GLN A 232 31.31 -7.98 5.55
CA GLN A 232 31.66 -9.11 4.68
C GLN A 232 32.90 -8.85 3.82
N ALA A 233 33.11 -7.59 3.39
CA ALA A 233 34.30 -7.20 2.62
C ALA A 233 35.57 -7.05 3.45
N ALA A 234 35.43 -7.01 4.78
CA ALA A 234 36.54 -6.93 5.73
C ALA A 234 37.01 -8.31 6.28
N LYS A 235 36.38 -9.39 5.83
CA LYS A 235 36.77 -10.79 6.06
C LYS A 235 37.37 -11.40 4.79
#